data_10b290e8d9f0592b2f299dd6b17023ba
#
_entry.id   10b290e8d9f0592b2f299dd6b17023ba
#
_cell.length_a   1.000
_cell.length_b   1.000
_cell.length_c   1.000
_cell.angle_alpha   90.00
_cell.angle_beta   90.00
_cell.angle_gamma   90.00
#
_symmetry.space_group_name_H-M   'P 1'
#
loop_
_entity.id
_entity.type
_entity.pdbx_description
1 polymer ?
#
loop_
_entity_poly.entity_id
_entity_poly.type
_entity_poly.pdbx_seq_one_letter_code
_entity_poly.pdbx_strand_id
1 'polypeptide(L)'
;MKLFWQKAEVQKFEHAKDFAEEYNIGKKDFILASKSTYEAYFAALGLEAHVEYKSKYGKGEPTDEMIDALLADFRKTDCDRIIAIGGGAVIDMAKILVLAGDYSAEEIFGRKVPLKRAKTLIAVPTTCGAGSEVSNVSIAEFTKLHTKMGLAVDEIYADRAVLIPELLTGLPYSFFATSAIDAFIHAIESYVSPKATLYTQMFSMKAMEMIMEGFRKIAEHGEAFRMNLLDDFLTASNLAGIAFGNAGTGA
;
A
#
# COMPACT_ATOMS: atom_id res chain seq x y z
N MET A 1 18.81 17.48 -11.52
CA MET A 1 17.63 16.66 -11.87
C MET A 1 17.64 15.41 -11.02
N LYS A 2 16.54 15.11 -10.29
CA LYS A 2 16.40 13.86 -9.50
C LYS A 2 16.09 12.72 -10.49
N LEU A 3 16.91 11.67 -10.51
CA LEU A 3 16.72 10.54 -11.42
C LEU A 3 15.93 9.39 -10.76
N PHE A 4 16.07 9.26 -9.43
CA PHE A 4 15.45 8.20 -8.64
C PHE A 4 15.41 8.58 -7.16
N TRP A 5 14.34 8.19 -6.50
CA TRP A 5 14.19 8.36 -5.05
C TRP A 5 13.27 7.29 -4.48
N GLN A 6 13.71 6.66 -3.41
CA GLN A 6 12.91 5.73 -2.63
C GLN A 6 13.15 6.01 -1.15
N LYS A 7 12.09 6.33 -0.43
CA LYS A 7 12.18 6.61 1.01
C LYS A 7 11.91 5.36 1.84
N ALA A 8 10.88 4.59 1.49
CA ALA A 8 10.50 3.42 2.25
C ALA A 8 11.62 2.38 2.25
N GLU A 9 12.04 1.95 3.42
CA GLU A 9 12.86 0.75 3.58
C GLU A 9 12.01 -0.47 3.25
N VAL A 10 12.47 -1.33 2.35
CA VAL A 10 11.74 -2.56 1.98
C VAL A 10 12.26 -3.71 2.82
N GLN A 11 11.37 -4.34 3.56
CA GLN A 11 11.67 -5.48 4.42
C GLN A 11 10.79 -6.67 4.07
N LYS A 12 11.24 -7.87 4.39
CA LYS A 12 10.49 -9.10 4.16
C LYS A 12 10.44 -9.93 5.42
N PHE A 13 9.27 -10.50 5.69
CA PHE A 13 9.06 -11.52 6.72
C PHE A 13 8.34 -12.72 6.09
N GLU A 14 8.62 -13.92 6.57
CA GLU A 14 7.91 -15.11 6.12
C GLU A 14 6.50 -15.17 6.71
N HIS A 15 6.34 -14.76 7.99
CA HIS A 15 5.09 -14.84 8.71
C HIS A 15 4.69 -13.52 9.38
N ALA A 16 3.38 -13.31 9.49
CA ALA A 16 2.80 -12.17 10.20
C ALA A 16 3.24 -12.10 11.68
N LYS A 17 3.42 -13.26 12.30
CA LYS A 17 3.91 -13.37 13.67
C LYS A 17 5.32 -12.78 13.82
N ASP A 18 6.24 -13.15 12.94
CA ASP A 18 7.63 -12.70 12.99
C ASP A 18 7.72 -11.17 12.85
N PHE A 19 6.91 -10.62 11.96
CA PHE A 19 6.76 -9.17 11.83
C PHE A 19 6.22 -8.52 13.11
N ALA A 20 5.18 -9.09 13.72
CA ALA A 20 4.58 -8.53 14.92
C ALA A 20 5.54 -8.55 16.13
N GLU A 21 6.34 -9.61 16.25
CA GLU A 21 7.36 -9.78 17.29
C GLU A 21 8.54 -8.82 17.08
N GLU A 22 9.10 -8.75 15.86
CA GLU A 22 10.23 -7.86 15.53
C GLU A 22 9.90 -6.39 15.80
N TYR A 23 8.67 -5.99 15.43
CA TYR A 23 8.21 -4.61 15.62
C TYR A 23 7.66 -4.32 17.01
N ASN A 24 7.55 -5.32 17.87
CA ASN A 24 6.99 -5.20 19.23
C ASN A 24 5.68 -4.39 19.20
N ILE A 25 4.72 -4.85 18.38
CA ILE A 25 3.47 -4.14 18.14
C ILE A 25 2.66 -4.06 19.44
N GLY A 26 2.25 -2.84 19.85
CA GLY A 26 1.60 -2.62 21.15
C GLY A 26 0.79 -1.33 21.23
N LYS A 27 0.59 -0.82 22.46
CA LYS A 27 -0.37 0.24 22.81
C LYS A 27 -0.21 1.57 22.07
N LYS A 28 0.98 1.86 21.54
CA LYS A 28 1.27 3.08 20.79
C LYS A 28 1.08 2.92 19.29
N ASP A 29 0.61 1.75 18.87
CA ASP A 29 0.36 1.43 17.46
C ASP A 29 -1.11 1.57 17.10
N PHE A 30 -1.35 2.21 15.98
CA PHE A 30 -2.64 2.27 15.32
C PHE A 30 -2.60 1.38 14.08
N ILE A 31 -3.37 0.31 14.07
CA ILE A 31 -3.48 -0.61 12.94
C ILE A 31 -4.72 -0.28 12.14
N LEU A 32 -4.57 0.14 10.90
CA LEU A 32 -5.65 0.17 9.92
C LEU A 32 -5.56 -1.07 9.06
N ALA A 33 -6.58 -1.93 9.10
CA ALA A 33 -6.48 -3.23 8.44
C ALA A 33 -7.67 -3.60 7.55
N SER A 34 -7.41 -4.46 6.56
CA SER A 34 -8.43 -5.31 5.95
C SER A 34 -8.90 -6.33 6.98
N LYS A 35 -10.21 -6.34 7.30
CA LYS A 35 -10.76 -7.18 8.36
C LYS A 35 -10.41 -8.66 8.18
N SER A 36 -10.64 -9.21 7.00
CA SER A 36 -10.38 -10.62 6.70
C SER A 36 -8.91 -11.01 6.91
N THR A 37 -7.98 -10.16 6.49
CA THR A 37 -6.54 -10.42 6.67
C THR A 37 -6.13 -10.33 8.14
N TYR A 38 -6.60 -9.29 8.83
CA TYR A 38 -6.28 -9.14 10.24
C TYR A 38 -6.80 -10.32 11.08
N GLU A 39 -8.06 -10.71 10.88
CA GLU A 39 -8.66 -11.83 11.60
C GLU A 39 -7.97 -13.17 11.32
N ALA A 40 -7.49 -13.38 10.09
CA ALA A 40 -6.82 -14.62 9.71
C ALA A 40 -5.38 -14.75 10.26
N TYR A 41 -4.62 -13.66 10.34
CA TYR A 41 -3.18 -13.73 10.58
C TYR A 41 -2.71 -12.99 11.84
N PHE A 42 -3.46 -12.02 12.35
CA PHE A 42 -3.03 -11.17 13.46
C PHE A 42 -3.90 -11.28 14.71
N ALA A 43 -5.19 -11.58 14.59
CA ALA A 43 -6.09 -11.56 15.74
C ALA A 43 -5.67 -12.53 16.86
N ALA A 44 -5.17 -13.72 16.50
CA ALA A 44 -4.71 -14.73 17.46
C ALA A 44 -3.40 -14.33 18.19
N LEU A 45 -2.69 -13.31 17.70
CA LEU A 45 -1.43 -12.85 18.32
C LEU A 45 -1.66 -12.02 19.59
N GLY A 46 -2.89 -11.59 19.86
CA GLY A 46 -3.23 -10.86 21.09
C GLY A 46 -2.53 -9.48 21.18
N LEU A 47 -2.36 -8.79 20.07
CA LEU A 47 -1.68 -7.50 20.01
C LEU A 47 -2.46 -6.43 20.80
N GLU A 48 -1.78 -5.69 21.67
CA GLU A 48 -2.39 -4.61 22.46
C GLU A 48 -2.52 -3.27 21.66
N ALA A 49 -2.50 -3.32 20.34
CA ALA A 49 -2.60 -2.17 19.47
C ALA A 49 -4.05 -1.66 19.35
N HIS A 50 -4.21 -0.40 18.98
CA HIS A 50 -5.51 0.12 18.57
C HIS A 50 -5.82 -0.32 17.14
N VAL A 51 -6.83 -1.16 16.96
CA VAL A 51 -7.15 -1.77 15.65
C VAL A 51 -8.45 -1.21 15.10
N GLU A 52 -8.39 -0.68 13.90
CA GLU A 52 -9.54 -0.25 13.12
C GLU A 52 -9.60 -0.97 11.78
N TYR A 53 -10.78 -1.36 11.36
CA TYR A 53 -10.99 -2.00 10.07
C TYR A 53 -11.44 -0.97 9.04
N LYS A 54 -10.81 -0.99 7.87
CA LYS A 54 -11.19 -0.12 6.75
C LYS A 54 -12.68 -0.20 6.43
N SER A 55 -13.28 -1.39 6.55
CA SER A 55 -14.71 -1.62 6.31
C SER A 55 -15.66 -0.86 7.24
N LYS A 56 -15.18 -0.36 8.39
CA LYS A 56 -15.93 0.52 9.30
C LYS A 56 -16.26 1.86 8.62
N TYR A 57 -15.35 2.34 7.80
CA TYR A 57 -15.47 3.66 7.13
C TYR A 57 -16.20 3.57 5.80
N GLY A 58 -16.15 2.43 5.11
CA GLY A 58 -16.85 2.21 3.85
C GLY A 58 -16.24 1.09 3.01
N LYS A 59 -16.89 0.79 1.87
CA LYS A 59 -16.44 -0.21 0.88
C LYS A 59 -15.77 0.47 -0.31
N GLY A 60 -15.03 -0.30 -1.10
CA GLY A 60 -14.42 0.16 -2.35
C GLY A 60 -13.21 1.08 -2.15
N GLU A 61 -13.00 1.98 -3.08
CA GLU A 61 -11.92 2.97 -3.08
C GLU A 61 -12.08 3.97 -1.91
N PRO A 62 -10.98 4.63 -1.47
CA PRO A 62 -11.08 5.68 -0.46
C PRO A 62 -11.92 6.86 -0.95
N THR A 63 -12.76 7.41 -0.05
CA THR A 63 -13.43 8.68 -0.28
C THR A 63 -12.97 9.72 0.74
N ASP A 64 -13.18 11.00 0.43
CA ASP A 64 -12.95 12.11 1.36
C ASP A 64 -13.67 11.91 2.71
N GLU A 65 -14.94 11.47 2.67
CA GLU A 65 -15.74 11.18 3.88
C GLU A 65 -15.15 10.02 4.70
N MET A 66 -14.66 8.96 4.05
CA MET A 66 -13.98 7.85 4.73
C MET A 66 -12.69 8.31 5.43
N ILE A 67 -11.91 9.15 4.76
CA ILE A 67 -10.66 9.69 5.31
C ILE A 67 -10.96 10.61 6.49
N ASP A 68 -11.95 11.49 6.40
CA ASP A 68 -12.34 12.39 7.49
C ASP A 68 -12.80 11.61 8.73
N ALA A 69 -13.61 10.56 8.54
CA ALA A 69 -14.06 9.70 9.63
C ALA A 69 -12.88 8.95 10.29
N LEU A 70 -11.94 8.45 9.48
CA LEU A 70 -10.73 7.79 9.97
C LEU A 70 -9.83 8.76 10.74
N LEU A 71 -9.61 9.98 10.22
CA LEU A 71 -8.86 11.03 10.91
C LEU A 71 -9.47 11.37 12.26
N ALA A 72 -10.82 11.49 12.31
CA ALA A 72 -11.54 11.79 13.55
C ALA A 72 -11.36 10.67 14.60
N ASP A 73 -11.31 9.41 14.20
CA ASP A 73 -11.06 8.29 15.13
C ASP A 73 -9.59 8.21 15.55
N PHE A 74 -8.66 8.37 14.62
CA PHE A 74 -7.23 8.35 14.92
C PHE A 74 -6.83 9.43 15.93
N ARG A 75 -7.38 10.64 15.82
CA ARG A 75 -7.11 11.78 16.72
C ARG A 75 -7.58 11.55 18.17
N LYS A 76 -8.46 10.58 18.41
CA LYS A 76 -8.87 10.18 19.77
C LYS A 76 -7.84 9.25 20.44
N THR A 77 -6.87 8.76 19.70
CA THR A 77 -5.83 7.85 20.18
C THR A 77 -4.54 8.60 20.50
N ASP A 78 -3.72 8.01 21.36
CA ASP A 78 -2.36 8.49 21.65
C ASP A 78 -1.31 7.61 20.95
N CYS A 79 -1.59 7.25 19.68
CA CYS A 79 -0.71 6.41 18.89
C CYS A 79 0.32 7.24 18.13
N ASP A 80 1.54 6.72 18.04
CA ASP A 80 2.67 7.39 17.39
C ASP A 80 3.09 6.69 16.09
N ARG A 81 2.77 5.39 15.96
CA ARG A 81 3.08 4.58 14.79
C ARG A 81 1.80 4.04 14.16
N ILE A 82 1.71 4.17 12.85
CA ILE A 82 0.60 3.65 12.05
C ILE A 82 1.10 2.41 11.30
N ILE A 83 0.30 1.35 11.33
CA ILE A 83 0.56 0.10 10.61
C ILE A 83 -0.64 -0.15 9.69
N ALA A 84 -0.41 -0.06 8.39
CA ALA A 84 -1.43 -0.28 7.37
C ALA A 84 -1.33 -1.72 6.84
N ILE A 85 -2.30 -2.59 7.17
CA ILE A 85 -2.33 -3.99 6.73
C ILE A 85 -3.48 -4.17 5.72
N GLY A 86 -3.17 -4.09 4.43
CA GLY A 86 -4.23 -4.16 3.42
C GLY A 86 -3.77 -3.89 2.00
N GLY A 87 -4.71 -3.85 1.07
CA GLY A 87 -4.46 -3.40 -0.30
C GLY A 87 -4.28 -1.89 -0.40
N GLY A 88 -4.12 -1.38 -1.63
CA GLY A 88 -3.85 0.04 -1.90
C GLY A 88 -4.78 1.01 -1.18
N ALA A 89 -6.09 0.73 -1.15
CA ALA A 89 -7.08 1.57 -0.47
C ALA A 89 -6.82 1.73 1.04
N VAL A 90 -6.37 0.68 1.73
CA VAL A 90 -6.01 0.74 3.16
C VAL A 90 -4.76 1.58 3.34
N ILE A 91 -3.74 1.33 2.52
CA ILE A 91 -2.45 2.02 2.61
C ILE A 91 -2.63 3.50 2.29
N ASP A 92 -3.39 3.85 1.26
CA ASP A 92 -3.63 5.23 0.86
C ASP A 92 -4.35 6.04 1.94
N MET A 93 -5.36 5.46 2.61
CA MET A 93 -6.00 6.10 3.76
C MET A 93 -5.02 6.27 4.93
N ALA A 94 -4.21 5.26 5.23
CA ALA A 94 -3.24 5.31 6.33
C ALA A 94 -2.13 6.35 6.10
N LYS A 95 -1.73 6.59 4.85
CA LYS A 95 -0.76 7.64 4.48
C LYS A 95 -1.18 9.02 4.97
N ILE A 96 -2.47 9.31 5.01
CA ILE A 96 -2.98 10.62 5.43
C ILE A 96 -2.84 10.82 6.95
N LEU A 97 -2.90 9.73 7.73
CA LEU A 97 -2.76 9.78 9.19
C LEU A 97 -1.38 10.24 9.68
N VAL A 98 -0.35 10.20 8.82
CA VAL A 98 1.00 10.64 9.22
C VAL A 98 1.13 12.15 9.35
N LEU A 99 0.17 12.91 8.81
CA LEU A 99 0.22 14.35 8.77
C LEU A 99 -0.24 14.97 10.09
N ALA A 100 0.48 15.99 10.52
CA ALA A 100 0.13 16.80 11.69
C ALA A 100 -1.02 17.77 11.39
N GLY A 101 -1.79 18.09 12.43
CA GLY A 101 -2.83 19.10 12.37
C GLY A 101 -4.26 18.51 12.34
N ASP A 102 -5.22 19.37 12.56
CA ASP A 102 -6.64 19.01 12.54
C ASP A 102 -7.29 19.54 11.25
N TYR A 103 -6.97 18.87 10.15
CA TYR A 103 -7.40 19.22 8.81
C TYR A 103 -8.31 18.15 8.23
N SER A 104 -9.21 18.55 7.33
CA SER A 104 -10.07 17.66 6.54
C SER A 104 -9.31 17.10 5.34
N ALA A 105 -9.84 16.03 4.75
CA ALA A 105 -9.33 15.45 3.50
C ALA A 105 -9.30 16.52 2.38
N GLU A 106 -10.35 17.36 2.28
CA GLU A 106 -10.40 18.43 1.27
C GLU A 106 -9.24 19.44 1.43
N GLU A 107 -8.94 19.85 2.66
CA GLU A 107 -7.84 20.78 2.92
C GLU A 107 -6.49 20.16 2.62
N ILE A 108 -6.30 18.88 2.98
CA ILE A 108 -5.05 18.12 2.76
C ILE A 108 -4.82 17.90 1.27
N PHE A 109 -5.76 17.30 0.56
CA PHE A 109 -5.63 17.01 -0.87
C PHE A 109 -5.60 18.28 -1.72
N GLY A 110 -6.33 19.32 -1.31
CA GLY A 110 -6.29 20.64 -1.94
C GLY A 110 -5.03 21.44 -1.62
N ARG A 111 -4.11 20.90 -0.78
CA ARG A 111 -2.89 21.60 -0.33
C ARG A 111 -3.17 22.99 0.26
N LYS A 112 -4.33 23.15 0.90
CA LYS A 112 -4.76 24.40 1.52
C LYS A 112 -4.11 24.64 2.89
N VAL A 113 -3.37 23.63 3.40
CA VAL A 113 -2.75 23.59 4.73
C VAL A 113 -1.30 23.12 4.65
N PRO A 114 -0.46 23.43 5.65
CA PRO A 114 0.90 22.93 5.71
C PRO A 114 0.91 21.40 5.89
N LEU A 115 1.52 20.68 4.96
CA LEU A 115 1.68 19.24 5.05
C LEU A 115 2.97 18.93 5.80
N LYS A 116 2.86 18.64 7.10
CA LYS A 116 3.99 18.29 7.96
C LYS A 116 3.79 16.90 8.50
N ARG A 117 4.80 16.07 8.37
CA ARG A 117 4.80 14.72 8.93
C ARG A 117 4.98 14.75 10.46
N ALA A 118 4.18 13.96 11.18
CA ALA A 118 4.23 13.82 12.63
C ALA A 118 4.31 12.36 13.12
N LYS A 119 3.91 11.41 12.30
CA LYS A 119 3.81 9.99 12.69
C LYS A 119 4.61 9.09 11.76
N THR A 120 4.97 7.90 12.25
CA THR A 120 5.62 6.85 11.47
C THR A 120 4.59 5.97 10.78
N LEU A 121 4.87 5.50 9.56
CA LEU A 121 4.01 4.58 8.82
C LEU A 121 4.79 3.33 8.39
N ILE A 122 4.23 2.18 8.72
CA ILE A 122 4.62 0.88 8.20
C ILE A 122 3.49 0.40 7.30
N ALA A 123 3.78 0.14 6.04
CA ALA A 123 2.81 -0.34 5.07
C ALA A 123 3.05 -1.82 4.76
N VAL A 124 2.02 -2.64 4.94
CA VAL A 124 2.04 -4.10 4.77
C VAL A 124 1.00 -4.47 3.71
N PRO A 125 1.39 -4.58 2.43
CA PRO A 125 0.47 -4.91 1.36
C PRO A 125 -0.05 -6.34 1.48
N THR A 126 -1.34 -6.52 1.18
CA THR A 126 -2.03 -7.83 1.16
C THR A 126 -2.57 -8.18 -0.23
N THR A 127 -2.15 -7.42 -1.22
CA THR A 127 -2.40 -7.64 -2.65
C THR A 127 -1.10 -7.38 -3.42
N CYS A 128 -0.97 -7.96 -4.60
CA CYS A 128 0.21 -7.79 -5.45
C CYS A 128 -0.09 -6.86 -6.66
N GLY A 129 -0.59 -5.65 -6.40
CA GLY A 129 -1.08 -4.76 -7.45
C GLY A 129 -0.60 -3.32 -7.36
N ALA A 130 -1.17 -2.57 -6.45
CA ALA A 130 -1.02 -1.11 -6.43
C ALA A 130 0.41 -0.59 -6.15
N GLY A 131 1.26 -1.34 -5.42
CA GLY A 131 2.59 -0.86 -5.02
C GLY A 131 2.54 0.40 -4.13
N SER A 132 1.40 0.60 -3.44
CA SER A 132 1.17 1.82 -2.65
C SER A 132 2.12 1.94 -1.46
N GLU A 133 2.66 0.84 -0.96
CA GLU A 133 3.61 0.79 0.16
C GLU A 133 4.95 1.48 -0.14
N VAL A 134 5.27 1.67 -1.41
CA VAL A 134 6.54 2.29 -1.85
C VAL A 134 6.35 3.59 -2.63
N SER A 135 5.14 4.14 -2.66
CA SER A 135 4.86 5.41 -3.33
C SER A 135 4.48 6.53 -2.34
N ASN A 136 4.67 7.78 -2.76
CA ASN A 136 4.22 8.99 -2.04
C ASN A 136 2.85 9.49 -2.52
N VAL A 137 2.04 8.62 -3.10
CA VAL A 137 0.74 8.96 -3.66
C VAL A 137 -0.36 8.34 -2.80
N SER A 138 -1.39 9.11 -2.53
CA SER A 138 -2.67 8.67 -1.98
C SER A 138 -3.78 9.17 -2.89
N ILE A 139 -4.72 8.30 -3.25
CA ILE A 139 -5.84 8.63 -4.13
C ILE A 139 -7.14 8.50 -3.36
N ALA A 140 -8.02 9.50 -3.49
CA ALA A 140 -9.36 9.49 -2.93
C ALA A 140 -10.39 10.08 -3.90
N GLU A 141 -11.60 9.55 -3.87
CA GLU A 141 -12.76 10.15 -4.52
C GLU A 141 -13.34 11.24 -3.63
N PHE A 142 -13.53 12.42 -4.20
CA PHE A 142 -14.22 13.52 -3.56
C PHE A 142 -15.69 13.46 -3.96
N THR A 143 -16.52 12.96 -3.06
CA THR A 143 -17.90 12.59 -3.33
C THR A 143 -18.75 13.74 -3.84
N LYS A 144 -18.59 14.94 -3.25
CA LYS A 144 -19.28 16.16 -3.66
C LYS A 144 -18.83 16.72 -4.99
N LEU A 145 -17.59 16.47 -5.38
CA LEU A 145 -16.99 16.94 -6.62
C LEU A 145 -17.09 15.92 -7.76
N HIS A 146 -17.56 14.70 -7.45
CA HIS A 146 -17.62 13.57 -8.39
C HIS A 146 -16.31 13.37 -9.15
N THR A 147 -15.16 13.50 -8.46
CA THR A 147 -13.83 13.38 -9.06
C THR A 147 -12.87 12.66 -8.14
N LYS A 148 -11.87 12.00 -8.72
CA LYS A 148 -10.73 11.45 -7.98
C LYS A 148 -9.62 12.49 -7.91
N MET A 149 -9.06 12.67 -6.72
CA MET A 149 -7.89 13.50 -6.49
C MET A 149 -6.73 12.66 -5.98
N GLY A 150 -5.54 12.95 -6.47
CA GLY A 150 -4.29 12.37 -5.99
C GLY A 150 -3.48 13.39 -5.19
N LEU A 151 -3.07 13.00 -3.99
CA LEU A 151 -2.06 13.72 -3.23
C LEU A 151 -0.71 13.03 -3.42
N ALA A 152 0.24 13.71 -4.05
CA ALA A 152 1.61 13.23 -4.26
C ALA A 152 2.58 14.18 -3.54
N VAL A 153 3.05 13.77 -2.36
CA VAL A 153 3.98 14.55 -1.51
C VAL A 153 4.89 13.63 -0.70
N ASP A 154 6.13 14.05 -0.47
CA ASP A 154 7.12 13.20 0.19
C ASP A 154 6.80 12.93 1.68
N GLU A 155 5.97 13.77 2.30
CA GLU A 155 5.54 13.64 3.69
C GLU A 155 4.73 12.38 3.96
N ILE A 156 4.00 11.85 2.97
CA ILE A 156 3.13 10.67 3.14
C ILE A 156 3.77 9.34 2.73
N TYR A 157 5.05 9.33 2.35
CA TYR A 157 5.76 8.05 2.16
C TYR A 157 5.67 7.18 3.41
N ALA A 158 5.53 5.88 3.23
CA ALA A 158 5.80 4.96 4.32
C ALA A 158 7.28 5.02 4.74
N ASP A 159 7.57 4.79 6.03
CA ASP A 159 8.95 4.62 6.49
C ASP A 159 9.43 3.22 6.13
N ARG A 160 8.52 2.25 6.20
CA ARG A 160 8.79 0.86 5.83
C ARG A 160 7.67 0.27 5.00
N ALA A 161 8.07 -0.47 3.98
CA ALA A 161 7.24 -1.36 3.18
C ALA A 161 7.58 -2.79 3.60
N VAL A 162 6.65 -3.49 4.22
CA VAL A 162 6.87 -4.82 4.77
C VAL A 162 6.14 -5.85 3.92
N LEU A 163 6.89 -6.70 3.24
CA LEU A 163 6.38 -7.75 2.38
C LEU A 163 6.23 -9.05 3.17
N ILE A 164 5.01 -9.59 3.23
CA ILE A 164 4.71 -10.86 3.92
C ILE A 164 3.90 -11.73 2.95
N PRO A 165 4.55 -12.62 2.18
CA PRO A 165 3.86 -13.45 1.18
C PRO A 165 2.71 -14.29 1.74
N GLU A 166 2.81 -14.71 3.01
CA GLU A 166 1.76 -15.41 3.74
C GLU A 166 0.40 -14.72 3.64
N LEU A 167 0.35 -13.39 3.68
CA LEU A 167 -0.90 -12.62 3.67
C LEU A 167 -1.68 -12.72 2.35
N LEU A 168 -1.04 -13.20 1.27
CA LEU A 168 -1.67 -13.42 -0.01
C LEU A 168 -2.30 -14.81 -0.14
N THR A 169 -2.03 -15.74 0.77
CA THR A 169 -2.51 -17.13 0.66
C THR A 169 -4.04 -17.21 0.66
N GLY A 170 -4.71 -16.36 1.42
CA GLY A 170 -6.18 -16.27 1.49
C GLY A 170 -6.82 -15.44 0.37
N LEU A 171 -6.04 -14.83 -0.53
CA LEU A 171 -6.59 -13.99 -1.59
C LEU A 171 -7.26 -14.86 -2.67
N PRO A 172 -8.55 -14.65 -3.03
CA PRO A 172 -9.18 -15.37 -4.13
C PRO A 172 -8.42 -15.17 -5.45
N TYR A 173 -8.38 -16.21 -6.30
CA TYR A 173 -7.60 -16.16 -7.55
C TYR A 173 -7.96 -14.97 -8.45
N SER A 174 -9.23 -14.65 -8.58
CA SER A 174 -9.68 -13.51 -9.37
C SER A 174 -9.07 -12.19 -8.89
N PHE A 175 -9.04 -11.97 -7.57
CA PHE A 175 -8.40 -10.78 -6.98
C PHE A 175 -6.88 -10.81 -7.10
N PHE A 176 -6.27 -11.99 -6.94
CA PHE A 176 -4.84 -12.17 -7.17
C PHE A 176 -4.46 -11.82 -8.61
N ALA A 177 -5.15 -12.41 -9.59
CA ALA A 177 -4.86 -12.20 -10.99
C ALA A 177 -5.08 -10.74 -11.43
N THR A 178 -6.22 -10.14 -11.04
CA THR A 178 -6.50 -8.74 -11.38
C THR A 178 -5.50 -7.79 -10.74
N SER A 179 -5.09 -8.01 -9.49
CA SER A 179 -4.08 -7.17 -8.86
C SER A 179 -2.70 -7.35 -9.51
N ALA A 180 -2.29 -8.57 -9.85
CA ALA A 180 -1.02 -8.79 -10.55
C ALA A 180 -0.99 -8.15 -11.93
N ILE A 181 -2.11 -8.15 -12.65
CA ILE A 181 -2.24 -7.43 -13.93
C ILE A 181 -2.19 -5.91 -13.73
N ASP A 182 -2.77 -5.39 -12.65
CA ASP A 182 -2.67 -3.97 -12.28
C ASP A 182 -1.19 -3.56 -12.10
N ALA A 183 -0.41 -4.36 -11.34
CA ALA A 183 1.04 -4.13 -11.22
C ALA A 183 1.77 -4.20 -12.58
N PHE A 184 1.36 -5.12 -13.45
CA PHE A 184 1.93 -5.23 -14.79
C PHE A 184 1.66 -3.97 -15.64
N ILE A 185 0.44 -3.45 -15.57
CA ILE A 185 0.06 -2.19 -16.24
C ILE A 185 0.87 -1.02 -15.67
N HIS A 186 0.98 -0.89 -14.35
CA HIS A 186 1.81 0.13 -13.72
C HIS A 186 3.28 0.06 -14.17
N ALA A 187 3.83 -1.15 -14.33
CA ALA A 187 5.18 -1.34 -14.84
C ALA A 187 5.32 -0.88 -16.30
N ILE A 188 4.34 -1.19 -17.18
CA ILE A 188 4.32 -0.71 -18.57
C ILE A 188 4.23 0.81 -18.59
N GLU A 189 3.27 1.40 -17.88
CA GLU A 189 3.05 2.84 -17.86
C GLU A 189 4.28 3.60 -17.38
N SER A 190 4.92 3.14 -16.30
CA SER A 190 6.16 3.74 -15.83
C SER A 190 7.33 3.57 -16.78
N TYR A 191 7.40 2.44 -17.50
CA TYR A 191 8.46 2.20 -18.49
C TYR A 191 8.40 3.17 -19.66
N VAL A 192 7.18 3.45 -20.16
CA VAL A 192 6.96 4.35 -21.31
C VAL A 192 6.72 5.81 -20.89
N SER A 193 6.70 6.12 -19.62
CA SER A 193 6.49 7.47 -19.11
C SER A 193 7.51 8.45 -19.65
N PRO A 194 7.12 9.69 -20.01
CA PRO A 194 8.07 10.75 -20.36
C PRO A 194 9.07 11.10 -19.23
N LYS A 195 8.76 10.69 -17.99
CA LYS A 195 9.64 10.86 -16.81
C LYS A 195 10.46 9.61 -16.51
N ALA A 196 10.37 8.57 -17.34
CA ALA A 196 11.14 7.36 -17.15
C ALA A 196 12.65 7.64 -17.17
N THR A 197 13.36 6.95 -16.30
CA THR A 197 14.82 6.98 -16.23
C THR A 197 15.34 5.55 -16.35
N LEU A 198 16.64 5.38 -16.57
CA LEU A 198 17.24 4.03 -16.56
C LEU A 198 16.89 3.26 -15.29
N TYR A 199 16.87 3.93 -14.12
CA TYR A 199 16.53 3.30 -12.84
C TYR A 199 15.10 2.79 -12.83
N THR A 200 14.12 3.63 -13.19
CA THR A 200 12.71 3.23 -13.20
C THR A 200 12.45 2.15 -14.25
N GLN A 201 13.10 2.22 -15.41
CA GLN A 201 12.98 1.22 -16.46
C GLN A 201 13.53 -0.15 -16.02
N MET A 202 14.64 -0.20 -15.27
CA MET A 202 15.16 -1.46 -14.70
C MET A 202 14.12 -2.11 -13.77
N PHE A 203 13.49 -1.37 -12.87
CA PHE A 203 12.45 -1.88 -11.99
C PHE A 203 11.20 -2.33 -12.77
N SER A 204 10.73 -1.52 -13.72
CA SER A 204 9.60 -1.85 -14.57
C SER A 204 9.83 -3.14 -15.37
N MET A 205 10.99 -3.25 -16.03
CA MET A 205 11.34 -4.45 -16.81
C MET A 205 11.36 -5.69 -15.94
N LYS A 206 11.99 -5.61 -14.74
CA LYS A 206 12.05 -6.76 -13.83
C LYS A 206 10.68 -7.15 -13.32
N ALA A 207 9.83 -6.19 -12.98
CA ALA A 207 8.45 -6.46 -12.58
C ALA A 207 7.66 -7.16 -13.69
N MET A 208 7.74 -6.67 -14.93
CA MET A 208 7.08 -7.29 -16.09
C MET A 208 7.55 -8.72 -16.33
N GLU A 209 8.87 -8.96 -16.30
CA GLU A 209 9.44 -10.29 -16.46
C GLU A 209 8.91 -11.27 -15.41
N MET A 210 8.95 -10.87 -14.13
CA MET A 210 8.50 -11.72 -13.02
C MET A 210 7.00 -12.05 -13.12
N ILE A 211 6.16 -11.07 -13.43
CA ILE A 211 4.70 -11.29 -13.57
C ILE A 211 4.39 -12.21 -14.74
N MET A 212 5.00 -11.97 -15.92
CA MET A 212 4.80 -12.81 -17.10
C MET A 212 5.28 -14.24 -16.89
N GLU A 213 6.47 -14.42 -16.28
CA GLU A 213 6.99 -15.76 -15.94
C GLU A 213 6.08 -16.47 -14.94
N GLY A 214 5.59 -15.74 -13.92
CA GLY A 214 4.66 -16.28 -12.93
C GLY A 214 3.37 -16.77 -13.57
N PHE A 215 2.74 -15.96 -14.43
CA PHE A 215 1.51 -16.37 -15.14
C PHE A 215 1.76 -17.53 -16.11
N ARG A 216 2.94 -17.60 -16.76
CA ARG A 216 3.28 -18.74 -17.60
C ARG A 216 3.33 -20.04 -16.79
N LYS A 217 3.98 -20.02 -15.63
CA LYS A 217 4.03 -21.19 -14.71
C LYS A 217 2.63 -21.57 -14.22
N ILE A 218 1.79 -20.59 -13.88
CA ILE A 218 0.40 -20.85 -13.49
C ILE A 218 -0.39 -21.52 -14.64
N ALA A 219 -0.19 -21.05 -15.89
CA ALA A 219 -0.84 -21.63 -17.07
C ALA A 219 -0.39 -23.08 -17.33
N GLU A 220 0.89 -23.38 -17.07
CA GLU A 220 1.47 -24.73 -17.25
C GLU A 220 1.07 -25.71 -16.14
N HIS A 221 0.99 -25.25 -14.88
CA HIS A 221 0.81 -26.11 -13.71
C HIS A 221 -0.54 -25.99 -13.00
N GLY A 222 -1.40 -25.11 -13.50
CA GLY A 222 -2.73 -24.85 -12.91
C GLY A 222 -2.71 -23.78 -11.82
N GLU A 223 -3.90 -23.30 -11.49
CA GLU A 223 -4.15 -22.14 -10.62
C GLU A 223 -3.54 -22.27 -9.21
N ALA A 224 -3.57 -23.48 -8.66
CA ALA A 224 -3.04 -23.75 -7.32
C ALA A 224 -1.51 -23.53 -7.23
N PHE A 225 -0.79 -23.60 -8.37
CA PHE A 225 0.66 -23.38 -8.40
C PHE A 225 1.06 -21.97 -7.97
N ARG A 226 0.13 -21.00 -8.04
CA ARG A 226 0.37 -19.63 -7.57
C ARG A 226 0.89 -19.57 -6.12
N MET A 227 0.55 -20.54 -5.28
CA MET A 227 0.98 -20.58 -3.89
C MET A 227 2.51 -20.65 -3.75
N ASN A 228 3.21 -21.17 -4.76
CA ASN A 228 4.67 -21.20 -4.82
C ASN A 228 5.29 -19.91 -5.37
N LEU A 229 4.45 -18.95 -5.80
CA LEU A 229 4.86 -17.73 -6.49
C LEU A 229 4.40 -16.45 -5.76
N LEU A 230 3.82 -16.55 -4.57
CA LEU A 230 3.29 -15.40 -3.84
C LEU A 230 4.38 -14.36 -3.55
N ASP A 231 5.57 -14.82 -3.19
CA ASP A 231 6.74 -13.96 -2.99
C ASP A 231 7.16 -13.25 -4.27
N ASP A 232 7.23 -13.98 -5.38
CA ASP A 232 7.60 -13.42 -6.68
C ASP A 232 6.61 -12.33 -7.11
N PHE A 233 5.30 -12.60 -7.00
CA PHE A 233 4.27 -11.63 -7.37
C PHE A 233 4.24 -10.41 -6.44
N LEU A 234 4.44 -10.61 -5.14
CA LEU A 234 4.49 -9.50 -4.17
C LEU A 234 5.72 -8.62 -4.42
N THR A 235 6.87 -9.26 -4.67
CA THR A 235 8.11 -8.55 -5.04
C THR A 235 7.95 -7.81 -6.37
N ALA A 236 7.36 -8.43 -7.38
CA ALA A 236 7.11 -7.78 -8.67
C ALA A 236 6.20 -6.55 -8.55
N SER A 237 5.13 -6.65 -7.75
CA SER A 237 4.25 -5.52 -7.45
C SER A 237 5.00 -4.38 -6.76
N ASN A 238 5.87 -4.70 -5.80
CA ASN A 238 6.71 -3.73 -5.11
C ASN A 238 7.65 -3.00 -6.09
N LEU A 239 8.33 -3.74 -6.98
CA LEU A 239 9.19 -3.17 -8.02
C LEU A 239 8.41 -2.26 -8.99
N ALA A 240 7.21 -2.68 -9.40
CA ALA A 240 6.32 -1.86 -10.22
C ALA A 240 5.92 -0.57 -9.49
N GLY A 241 5.59 -0.66 -8.21
CA GLY A 241 5.27 0.49 -7.35
C GLY A 241 6.44 1.47 -7.20
N ILE A 242 7.67 0.99 -7.04
CA ILE A 242 8.89 1.81 -7.01
C ILE A 242 9.05 2.57 -8.33
N ALA A 243 8.89 1.89 -9.45
CA ALA A 243 8.99 2.52 -10.77
C ALA A 243 7.89 3.56 -10.97
N PHE A 244 6.65 3.19 -10.70
CA PHE A 244 5.47 4.05 -10.85
C PHE A 244 5.53 5.29 -9.93
N GLY A 245 5.95 5.13 -8.67
CA GLY A 245 6.12 6.25 -7.73
C GLY A 245 7.16 7.29 -8.17
N ASN A 246 8.11 6.90 -9.01
CA ASN A 246 9.16 7.79 -9.53
C ASN A 246 8.85 8.35 -10.92
N ALA A 247 8.33 7.52 -11.83
CA ALA A 247 8.07 7.89 -13.21
C ALA A 247 6.62 8.35 -13.48
N GLY A 248 5.69 7.98 -12.61
CA GLY A 248 4.26 8.22 -12.85
C GLY A 248 3.71 7.40 -14.02
N THR A 249 2.52 7.78 -14.48
CA THR A 249 1.86 7.20 -15.66
C THR A 249 2.48 7.67 -16.97
N GLY A 250 2.26 6.90 -18.04
CA GLY A 250 2.73 7.20 -19.39
C GLY A 250 1.88 8.21 -20.17
N ALA A 251 0.77 8.68 -19.62
CA ALA A 251 -0.16 9.60 -20.29
C ALA A 251 -0.09 11.01 -19.70
#